data_8dc4653a3a5f2776bad5ea8815ecec1b
#
_entry.id   8dc4653a3a5f2776bad5ea8815ecec1b
#
_cell.length_a   1.000
_cell.length_b   1.000
_cell.length_c   1.000
_cell.angle_alpha   90.00
_cell.angle_beta   90.00
_cell.angle_gamma   90.00
#
_symmetry.space_group_name_H-M   'P 1'
#
loop_
_entity.id
_entity.type
_entity.pdbx_description
1 polymer ?
#
loop_
_entity_poly.entity_id
_entity_poly.type
_entity_poly.pdbx_seq_one_letter_code
_entity_poly.pdbx_strand_id
1 'polypeptide(L)'
;ANIKHINFTYESNFRYMNVWFDKEKMESIFKNIISNALKYTPENGNVQVFVSETSDSWSVEVRDTGIGIPANEQKKLFKLHFRGSNAINSKVTGSGIGLMLVWKLVRLHKGKINLSSIENQGSVIKITFPKDSKRFRKAHLATPSKQRQEIKVVDNVPPPSPEIYENAQKKENINHRRILIVEDNDELRNYLSQTLSEEYVVQVCSNGKEALTIIPEYKPELVISDIMMPEMRGDELCQAIKNNIETSHIPVILLTALNNEKDILSGLQIGADEYVVKPFNIGILKANVANLLANRALLRSKYANLDLDDEEHDEDCINCSQDIDWKFIANVKKNVEDNIDNPALTVDVLCSLMGMSRTSFYNKLRALTDQAPGDYIRLIRLKRAVQLLKEDTHSITEIAEMTGFSDAKYFREVFKKHYNVSPSQYGKEKKAVSKEGGEKKE
;
A
#
# COMPACT_ATOMS: atom_id res chain seq x y z
N ALA A 1 -6.23 24.65 11.23
CA ALA A 1 -6.71 26.02 11.00
C ALA A 1 -6.46 26.88 12.24
N ASN A 2 -6.97 26.52 13.39
CA ASN A 2 -6.93 27.37 14.61
C ASN A 2 -5.51 27.76 15.07
N ILE A 3 -4.53 26.88 15.00
CA ILE A 3 -3.14 27.15 15.45
C ILE A 3 -2.43 28.19 14.57
N LYS A 4 -2.75 28.24 13.27
CA LYS A 4 -2.17 29.18 12.29
C LYS A 4 -3.10 30.34 11.93
N HIS A 5 -4.23 30.52 12.60
CA HIS A 5 -5.26 31.52 12.28
C HIS A 5 -5.67 31.50 10.79
N ILE A 6 -5.67 30.33 10.14
CA ILE A 6 -6.08 30.17 8.74
C ILE A 6 -7.60 30.29 8.66
N ASN A 7 -8.07 31.16 7.76
CA ASN A 7 -9.48 31.28 7.45
C ASN A 7 -9.90 30.09 6.57
N PHE A 8 -10.67 29.17 7.15
CA PHE A 8 -11.15 27.96 6.45
C PHE A 8 -12.63 28.10 6.13
N THR A 9 -12.98 28.02 4.84
CA THR A 9 -14.37 28.09 4.37
C THR A 9 -14.75 26.83 3.61
N TYR A 10 -16.02 26.43 3.78
CA TYR A 10 -16.62 25.31 3.07
C TYR A 10 -17.91 25.77 2.41
N GLU A 11 -18.05 25.45 1.10
CA GLU A 11 -19.25 25.78 0.31
C GLU A 11 -19.69 24.56 -0.50
N SER A 12 -21.01 24.42 -0.67
CA SER A 12 -21.61 23.37 -1.49
C SER A 12 -22.80 23.90 -2.25
N ASN A 13 -22.93 23.53 -3.54
CA ASN A 13 -24.08 23.90 -4.35
C ASN A 13 -25.28 22.95 -4.24
N PHE A 14 -25.21 21.98 -3.33
CA PHE A 14 -26.29 21.02 -3.07
C PHE A 14 -26.36 20.68 -1.56
N ARG A 15 -27.49 20.15 -1.12
CA ARG A 15 -27.72 19.76 0.28
C ARG A 15 -27.33 18.31 0.56
N TYR A 16 -27.58 17.42 -0.39
CA TYR A 16 -27.22 16.02 -0.31
C TYR A 16 -27.09 15.44 -1.73
N MET A 17 -26.22 14.44 -1.87
CA MET A 17 -25.92 13.80 -3.13
C MET A 17 -25.77 12.29 -2.91
N ASN A 18 -26.32 11.48 -3.81
CA ASN A 18 -26.12 10.04 -3.81
C ASN A 18 -25.04 9.68 -4.82
N VAL A 19 -23.93 9.12 -4.33
CA VAL A 19 -22.78 8.74 -5.15
C VAL A 19 -22.19 7.42 -4.68
N TRP A 20 -21.47 6.75 -5.58
CA TRP A 20 -20.79 5.49 -5.29
C TRP A 20 -19.31 5.76 -5.08
N PHE A 21 -18.80 5.40 -3.90
CA PHE A 21 -17.38 5.48 -3.58
C PHE A 21 -17.03 4.56 -2.40
N ASP A 22 -15.75 4.25 -2.28
CA ASP A 22 -15.18 3.62 -1.10
C ASP A 22 -14.91 4.70 -0.04
N LYS A 23 -15.59 4.59 1.11
CA LYS A 23 -15.54 5.60 2.18
C LYS A 23 -14.12 5.85 2.69
N GLU A 24 -13.37 4.80 2.99
CA GLU A 24 -12.03 4.90 3.57
C GLU A 24 -11.04 5.54 2.59
N LYS A 25 -11.11 5.13 1.33
CA LYS A 25 -10.26 5.69 0.27
C LYS A 25 -10.59 7.15 -0.01
N MET A 26 -11.89 7.49 -0.02
CA MET A 26 -12.32 8.88 -0.21
C MET A 26 -11.89 9.78 0.94
N GLU A 27 -12.01 9.28 2.17
CA GLU A 27 -11.52 9.97 3.38
C GLU A 27 -10.01 10.21 3.30
N SER A 28 -9.23 9.23 2.83
CA SER A 28 -7.81 9.37 2.60
C SER A 28 -7.49 10.45 1.55
N ILE A 29 -8.24 10.53 0.44
CA ILE A 29 -8.09 11.58 -0.57
C ILE A 29 -8.27 12.95 0.07
N PHE A 30 -9.38 13.17 0.78
CA PHE A 30 -9.70 14.49 1.33
C PHE A 30 -8.76 14.90 2.47
N LYS A 31 -8.40 13.97 3.34
CA LYS A 31 -7.39 14.22 4.38
C LYS A 31 -6.06 14.70 3.79
N ASN A 32 -5.58 14.06 2.72
CA ASN A 32 -4.33 14.44 2.09
C ASN A 32 -4.39 15.83 1.44
N ILE A 33 -5.42 16.15 0.65
CA ILE A 33 -5.48 17.44 -0.04
C ILE A 33 -5.75 18.61 0.92
N ILE A 34 -6.66 18.44 1.89
CA ILE A 34 -6.99 19.49 2.87
C ILE A 34 -5.82 19.70 3.83
N SER A 35 -5.19 18.63 4.30
CA SER A 35 -3.99 18.72 5.13
C SER A 35 -2.85 19.43 4.42
N ASN A 36 -2.63 19.16 3.13
CA ASN A 36 -1.63 19.87 2.34
C ASN A 36 -1.97 21.36 2.22
N ALA A 37 -3.21 21.71 1.89
CA ALA A 37 -3.63 23.10 1.82
C ALA A 37 -3.37 23.85 3.12
N LEU A 38 -3.81 23.32 4.28
CA LEU A 38 -3.56 23.90 5.59
C LEU A 38 -2.07 23.97 5.97
N LYS A 39 -1.30 22.97 5.55
CA LYS A 39 0.10 22.85 5.86
C LYS A 39 0.96 23.89 5.15
N TYR A 40 0.70 24.12 3.86
CA TYR A 40 1.48 25.01 3.00
C TYR A 40 0.93 26.43 2.93
N THR A 41 -0.21 26.72 3.57
CA THR A 41 -0.73 28.07 3.74
C THR A 41 -0.05 28.74 4.93
N PRO A 42 0.46 29.98 4.80
CA PRO A 42 1.04 30.75 5.90
C PRO A 42 -0.04 31.16 6.91
N GLU A 43 0.41 31.70 8.04
CA GLU A 43 -0.49 32.29 9.04
C GLU A 43 -1.36 33.39 8.42
N ASN A 44 -2.64 33.46 8.87
CA ASN A 44 -3.66 34.36 8.37
C ASN A 44 -4.02 34.19 6.88
N GLY A 45 -3.60 33.09 6.25
CA GLY A 45 -3.99 32.74 4.88
C GLY A 45 -5.39 32.16 4.80
N ASN A 46 -5.84 31.84 3.58
CA ASN A 46 -7.16 31.29 3.31
C ASN A 46 -7.07 29.89 2.71
N VAL A 47 -7.97 29.01 3.15
CA VAL A 47 -8.22 27.69 2.54
C VAL A 47 -9.72 27.55 2.30
N GLN A 48 -10.11 27.31 1.04
CA GLN A 48 -11.51 27.17 0.65
C GLN A 48 -11.73 25.76 0.08
N VAL A 49 -12.80 25.10 0.52
CA VAL A 49 -13.25 23.83 -0.04
C VAL A 49 -14.61 24.05 -0.67
N PHE A 50 -14.70 23.80 -1.96
CA PHE A 50 -15.93 23.92 -2.72
C PHE A 50 -16.34 22.57 -3.28
N VAL A 51 -17.56 22.10 -2.97
CA VAL A 51 -18.10 20.85 -3.50
C VAL A 51 -19.24 21.17 -4.46
N SER A 52 -19.16 20.65 -5.66
CA SER A 52 -20.15 20.91 -6.70
C SER A 52 -20.64 19.65 -7.39
N GLU A 53 -21.88 19.70 -7.82
CA GLU A 53 -22.59 18.62 -8.49
C GLU A 53 -23.06 19.09 -9.88
N THR A 54 -22.91 18.17 -10.88
CA THR A 54 -23.50 18.29 -12.21
C THR A 54 -24.39 17.06 -12.48
N SER A 55 -25.01 16.97 -13.67
CA SER A 55 -25.83 15.82 -14.07
C SER A 55 -25.06 14.49 -13.96
N ASP A 56 -23.80 14.45 -14.41
CA ASP A 56 -23.05 13.21 -14.64
C ASP A 56 -21.84 13.04 -13.71
N SER A 57 -21.48 14.09 -12.98
CA SER A 57 -20.29 14.11 -12.16
C SER A 57 -20.48 14.98 -10.90
N TRP A 58 -19.58 14.80 -9.96
CA TRP A 58 -19.41 15.70 -8.83
C TRP A 58 -17.93 16.03 -8.67
N SER A 59 -17.62 17.17 -8.11
CA SER A 59 -16.24 17.60 -7.94
C SER A 59 -16.01 18.26 -6.59
N VAL A 60 -14.79 18.08 -6.09
CA VAL A 60 -14.26 18.80 -4.94
C VAL A 60 -13.10 19.64 -5.40
N GLU A 61 -13.13 20.92 -5.06
CA GLU A 61 -12.09 21.89 -5.37
C GLU A 61 -11.57 22.47 -4.05
N VAL A 62 -10.26 22.35 -3.84
CA VAL A 62 -9.57 22.92 -2.69
C VAL A 62 -8.65 24.00 -3.19
N ARG A 63 -8.87 25.23 -2.68
CA ARG A 63 -8.05 26.40 -2.99
C ARG A 63 -7.31 26.84 -1.75
N ASP A 64 -6.04 27.14 -1.88
CA ASP A 64 -5.22 27.71 -0.83
C ASP A 64 -4.48 28.96 -1.32
N THR A 65 -4.14 29.84 -0.40
CA THR A 65 -3.28 31.01 -0.63
C THR A 65 -1.87 30.74 -0.11
N GLY A 66 -1.38 29.53 -0.30
CA GLY A 66 -0.11 29.05 0.17
C GLY A 66 1.08 29.43 -0.71
N ILE A 67 2.20 28.77 -0.47
CA ILE A 67 3.47 29.00 -1.18
C ILE A 67 3.39 28.70 -2.69
N GLY A 68 2.31 28.06 -3.15
CA GLY A 68 2.16 27.62 -4.54
C GLY A 68 3.20 26.59 -4.96
N ILE A 69 3.24 26.30 -6.28
CA ILE A 69 4.08 25.25 -6.85
C ILE A 69 4.67 25.76 -8.17
N PRO A 70 6.01 25.73 -8.35
CA PRO A 70 6.67 26.12 -9.59
C PRO A 70 6.14 25.37 -10.80
N ALA A 71 5.94 26.05 -11.94
CA ALA A 71 5.29 25.50 -13.13
C ALA A 71 6.02 24.25 -13.70
N ASN A 72 7.35 24.21 -13.63
CA ASN A 72 8.20 23.11 -14.09
C ASN A 72 8.09 21.85 -13.18
N GLU A 73 7.49 21.99 -11.99
CA GLU A 73 7.39 20.94 -11.00
C GLU A 73 5.97 20.34 -10.90
N GLN A 74 4.95 21.07 -11.36
CA GLN A 74 3.54 20.64 -11.22
C GLN A 74 3.26 19.25 -11.78
N LYS A 75 3.86 18.90 -12.93
CA LYS A 75 3.71 17.57 -13.54
C LYS A 75 4.40 16.44 -12.77
N LYS A 76 5.35 16.80 -11.90
CA LYS A 76 6.14 15.83 -11.12
C LYS A 76 5.51 15.52 -9.76
N LEU A 77 4.55 16.31 -9.30
CA LEU A 77 3.92 16.19 -7.97
C LEU A 77 3.15 14.89 -7.75
N PHE A 78 2.69 14.29 -8.83
CA PHE A 78 1.99 13.01 -8.78
C PHE A 78 2.93 11.80 -8.93
N LYS A 79 4.25 12.05 -9.07
CA LYS A 79 5.28 11.02 -9.04
C LYS A 79 5.64 10.67 -7.60
N LEU A 80 6.20 9.48 -7.43
CA LEU A 80 6.59 8.98 -6.12
C LEU A 80 7.67 9.89 -5.47
N HIS A 81 7.50 10.20 -4.19
CA HIS A 81 8.44 10.99 -3.37
C HIS A 81 8.82 12.38 -3.91
N PHE A 82 7.99 12.98 -4.76
CA PHE A 82 8.29 14.32 -5.26
C PHE A 82 7.77 15.40 -4.29
N ARG A 83 8.63 16.35 -3.94
CA ARG A 83 8.30 17.58 -3.23
C ARG A 83 8.77 18.78 -4.05
N GLY A 84 7.94 19.82 -4.13
CA GLY A 84 8.33 21.05 -4.78
C GLY A 84 9.53 21.70 -4.08
N SER A 85 10.43 22.31 -4.82
CA SER A 85 11.66 22.96 -4.31
C SER A 85 11.34 24.01 -3.26
N ASN A 86 10.26 24.79 -3.45
CA ASN A 86 9.79 25.79 -2.49
C ASN A 86 9.18 25.16 -1.21
N ALA A 87 8.62 23.95 -1.29
CA ALA A 87 8.13 23.20 -0.14
C ALA A 87 9.27 22.56 0.67
N ILE A 88 10.38 22.22 0.03
CA ILE A 88 11.59 21.74 0.70
C ILE A 88 12.23 22.87 1.52
N ASN A 89 12.26 24.08 0.98
CA ASN A 89 12.83 25.28 1.63
C ASN A 89 11.91 25.83 2.74
N SER A 90 10.65 25.39 2.80
CA SER A 90 9.77 25.74 3.92
C SER A 90 10.01 24.80 5.10
N LYS A 91 9.90 25.30 6.35
CA LYS A 91 10.02 24.51 7.59
C LYS A 91 8.91 23.43 7.75
N VAL A 92 8.26 23.06 6.66
CA VAL A 92 7.07 22.22 6.63
C VAL A 92 7.44 20.78 6.29
N THR A 93 7.33 19.85 7.21
CA THR A 93 7.63 18.41 7.05
C THR A 93 6.61 17.68 6.17
N GLY A 94 7.03 16.77 5.28
CA GLY A 94 6.14 15.92 4.47
C GLY A 94 6.88 14.87 3.66
N SER A 95 6.31 13.68 3.52
CA SER A 95 6.89 12.51 2.84
C SER A 95 6.88 12.59 1.30
N GLY A 96 6.13 13.53 0.69
CA GLY A 96 5.96 13.59 -0.77
C GLY A 96 5.08 12.48 -1.39
N ILE A 97 4.50 11.61 -0.56
CA ILE A 97 3.67 10.46 -0.99
C ILE A 97 2.20 10.86 -1.14
N GLY A 98 1.73 11.86 -0.38
CA GLY A 98 0.30 12.18 -0.24
C GLY A 98 -0.41 12.47 -1.57
N LEU A 99 0.17 13.30 -2.45
CA LEU A 99 -0.46 13.64 -3.75
C LEU A 99 -0.41 12.49 -4.75
N MET A 100 0.62 11.66 -4.71
CA MET A 100 0.66 10.42 -5.51
C MET A 100 -0.44 9.45 -5.06
N LEU A 101 -0.61 9.26 -3.75
CA LEU A 101 -1.69 8.43 -3.21
C LEU A 101 -3.06 8.97 -3.64
N VAL A 102 -3.28 10.30 -3.54
CA VAL A 102 -4.49 10.96 -4.03
C VAL A 102 -4.72 10.63 -5.51
N TRP A 103 -3.71 10.77 -6.35
CA TRP A 103 -3.81 10.48 -7.79
C TRP A 103 -4.22 9.01 -8.06
N LYS A 104 -3.59 8.04 -7.38
CA LYS A 104 -3.95 6.62 -7.50
C LYS A 104 -5.38 6.35 -7.06
N LEU A 105 -5.79 6.87 -5.91
CA LEU A 105 -7.12 6.67 -5.37
C LEU A 105 -8.21 7.34 -6.23
N VAL A 106 -7.93 8.52 -6.78
CA VAL A 106 -8.83 9.21 -7.72
C VAL A 106 -9.01 8.38 -9.00
N ARG A 107 -7.94 7.85 -9.57
CA ARG A 107 -8.02 6.95 -10.74
C ARG A 107 -8.79 5.67 -10.46
N LEU A 108 -8.59 5.07 -9.28
CA LEU A 108 -9.35 3.89 -8.84
C LEU A 108 -10.87 4.17 -8.86
N HIS A 109 -11.28 5.37 -8.48
CA HIS A 109 -12.67 5.83 -8.54
C HIS A 109 -13.06 6.37 -9.93
N LYS A 110 -12.26 6.11 -10.98
CA LYS A 110 -12.48 6.61 -12.36
C LYS A 110 -12.63 8.12 -12.45
N GLY A 111 -12.06 8.83 -11.47
CA GLY A 111 -12.04 10.29 -11.39
C GLY A 111 -10.89 10.92 -12.18
N LYS A 112 -10.91 12.25 -12.22
CA LYS A 112 -9.85 13.09 -12.80
C LYS A 112 -9.38 14.10 -11.77
N ILE A 113 -8.08 14.41 -11.78
CA ILE A 113 -7.48 15.44 -10.94
C ILE A 113 -6.85 16.50 -11.82
N ASN A 114 -7.14 17.76 -11.51
CA ASN A 114 -6.56 18.93 -12.14
C ASN A 114 -5.88 19.77 -11.06
N LEU A 115 -4.67 20.21 -11.34
CA LEU A 115 -3.87 21.10 -10.50
C LEU A 115 -3.58 22.38 -11.28
N SER A 116 -3.83 23.52 -10.66
CA SER A 116 -3.38 24.84 -11.12
C SER A 116 -2.73 25.54 -9.93
N SER A 117 -1.52 26.02 -10.11
CA SER A 117 -0.79 26.66 -9.02
C SER A 117 0.14 27.74 -9.58
N ILE A 118 0.30 28.82 -8.81
CA ILE A 118 1.24 29.91 -9.09
C ILE A 118 2.09 30.08 -7.84
N GLU A 119 3.40 30.06 -8.04
CA GLU A 119 4.36 30.22 -6.95
C GLU A 119 4.10 31.51 -6.17
N ASN A 120 4.08 31.42 -4.83
CA ASN A 120 3.75 32.48 -3.89
C ASN A 120 2.33 33.08 -4.00
N GLN A 121 1.43 32.44 -4.74
CA GLN A 121 0.02 32.87 -4.82
C GLN A 121 -0.97 31.80 -4.39
N GLY A 122 -0.50 30.55 -4.29
CA GLY A 122 -1.31 29.42 -3.82
C GLY A 122 -1.58 28.37 -4.88
N SER A 123 -2.45 27.43 -4.53
CA SER A 123 -2.80 26.30 -5.40
C SER A 123 -4.29 26.04 -5.43
N VAL A 124 -4.76 25.47 -6.54
CA VAL A 124 -6.11 24.96 -6.73
C VAL A 124 -6.02 23.51 -7.18
N ILE A 125 -6.53 22.59 -6.36
CA ILE A 125 -6.67 21.18 -6.71
C ILE A 125 -8.14 20.88 -6.89
N LYS A 126 -8.53 20.46 -8.10
CA LYS A 126 -9.89 20.05 -8.43
C LYS A 126 -9.94 18.57 -8.79
N ILE A 127 -10.74 17.82 -8.05
CA ILE A 127 -10.98 16.40 -8.29
C ILE A 127 -12.42 16.22 -8.75
N THR A 128 -12.61 15.50 -9.85
CA THR A 128 -13.93 15.25 -10.43
C THR A 128 -14.16 13.73 -10.51
N PHE A 129 -15.31 13.28 -10.01
CA PHE A 129 -15.73 11.88 -9.98
C PHE A 129 -17.02 11.70 -10.79
N PRO A 130 -17.19 10.56 -11.50
CA PRO A 130 -18.44 10.22 -12.13
C PRO A 130 -19.49 9.81 -11.08
N LYS A 131 -20.76 10.11 -11.32
CA LYS A 131 -21.89 9.66 -10.50
C LYS A 131 -22.36 8.26 -10.87
N ASP A 132 -22.15 7.84 -12.11
CA ASP A 132 -22.69 6.60 -12.65
C ASP A 132 -21.96 5.36 -12.09
N SER A 133 -22.74 4.48 -11.46
CA SER A 133 -22.28 3.19 -10.94
C SER A 133 -21.92 2.19 -12.05
N LYS A 134 -22.43 2.39 -13.30
CA LYS A 134 -22.15 1.48 -14.43
C LYS A 134 -20.67 1.37 -14.80
N ARG A 135 -19.87 2.35 -14.39
CA ARG A 135 -18.39 2.35 -14.56
C ARG A 135 -17.66 1.43 -13.58
N PHE A 136 -18.35 0.92 -12.57
CA PHE A 136 -17.78 -0.06 -11.62
C PHE A 136 -18.34 -1.44 -11.94
N ARG A 137 -17.52 -2.48 -11.79
CA ARG A 137 -17.99 -3.87 -11.93
C ARG A 137 -19.00 -4.16 -10.81
N LYS A 138 -20.10 -4.86 -11.12
CA LYS A 138 -21.17 -5.23 -10.14
C LYS A 138 -20.63 -5.91 -8.89
N ALA A 139 -19.55 -6.70 -9.02
CA ALA A 139 -18.89 -7.37 -7.90
C ALA A 139 -18.23 -6.41 -6.88
N HIS A 140 -18.01 -5.15 -7.25
CA HIS A 140 -17.40 -4.14 -6.39
C HIS A 140 -18.43 -3.19 -5.74
N LEU A 141 -19.71 -3.38 -6.02
CA LEU A 141 -20.78 -2.55 -5.47
C LEU A 141 -21.36 -3.23 -4.23
N ALA A 142 -21.13 -2.65 -3.05
CA ALA A 142 -21.81 -3.08 -1.83
C ALA A 142 -23.29 -2.67 -1.86
N THR A 143 -24.15 -3.44 -1.19
CA THR A 143 -25.56 -3.09 -1.02
C THR A 143 -25.67 -1.78 -0.24
N PRO A 144 -26.54 -0.82 -0.63
CA PRO A 144 -26.69 0.45 0.08
C PRO A 144 -27.04 0.20 1.54
N SER A 145 -26.23 0.70 2.47
CA SER A 145 -26.58 0.66 3.90
C SER A 145 -27.76 1.59 4.16
N LYS A 146 -28.84 1.09 4.78
CA LYS A 146 -30.07 1.84 5.10
C LYS A 146 -29.93 2.84 6.26
N GLN A 147 -28.73 3.24 6.64
CA GLN A 147 -28.55 4.21 7.71
C GLN A 147 -28.44 5.63 7.14
N ARG A 148 -29.61 6.30 7.06
CA ARG A 148 -29.68 7.76 7.01
C ARG A 148 -29.27 8.29 8.39
N GLN A 149 -28.04 8.72 8.55
CA GLN A 149 -27.71 9.64 9.64
C GLN A 149 -27.86 11.06 9.10
N GLU A 150 -28.90 11.76 9.57
CA GLU A 150 -29.00 13.20 9.42
C GLU A 150 -27.86 13.84 10.21
N ILE A 151 -26.91 14.43 9.49
CA ILE A 151 -25.88 15.27 10.10
C ILE A 151 -26.57 16.56 10.51
N LYS A 152 -26.96 16.66 11.78
CA LYS A 152 -27.28 17.96 12.39
C LYS A 152 -25.99 18.76 12.46
N VAL A 153 -25.97 19.90 11.78
CA VAL A 153 -24.94 20.92 12.00
C VAL A 153 -25.13 21.42 13.44
N VAL A 154 -24.23 21.00 14.31
CA VAL A 154 -24.17 21.51 15.68
C VAL A 154 -23.03 22.52 15.71
N ASP A 155 -23.39 23.79 15.76
CA ASP A 155 -22.47 24.85 16.18
C ASP A 155 -22.03 24.56 17.62
N ASN A 156 -20.74 24.58 17.87
CA ASN A 156 -20.06 24.33 19.14
C ASN A 156 -19.95 22.85 19.57
N VAL A 157 -18.95 22.15 19.02
CA VAL A 157 -18.44 20.94 19.63
C VAL A 157 -17.04 21.21 20.20
N PRO A 158 -16.85 21.04 21.53
CA PRO A 158 -15.52 21.04 22.12
C PRO A 158 -14.69 19.87 21.51
N PRO A 159 -13.34 19.95 21.53
CA PRO A 159 -12.52 18.91 20.94
C PRO A 159 -12.86 17.55 21.57
N PRO A 160 -12.99 16.49 20.77
CA PRO A 160 -13.36 15.17 21.27
C PRO A 160 -12.33 14.68 22.28
N SER A 161 -12.82 14.30 23.46
CA SER A 161 -12.06 13.59 24.48
C SER A 161 -11.61 12.21 23.95
N PRO A 162 -10.55 11.61 24.50
CA PRO A 162 -9.91 10.40 23.98
C PRO A 162 -10.77 9.12 23.96
N GLU A 163 -12.00 9.16 24.49
CA GLU A 163 -12.80 7.96 24.78
C GLU A 163 -13.63 7.40 23.60
N ILE A 164 -13.62 8.02 22.39
CA ILE A 164 -14.47 7.58 21.26
C ILE A 164 -13.77 6.60 20.32
N TYR A 165 -12.51 6.22 20.56
CA TYR A 165 -11.80 5.23 19.74
C TYR A 165 -11.92 3.78 20.24
N GLU A 166 -12.69 3.51 21.29
CA GLU A 166 -12.68 2.18 21.92
C GLU A 166 -13.67 1.14 21.38
N ASN A 167 -14.54 1.45 20.41
CA ASN A 167 -15.61 0.50 20.02
C ASN A 167 -15.68 0.14 18.51
N ALA A 168 -14.55 -0.04 17.83
CA ALA A 168 -14.51 -0.69 16.52
C ALA A 168 -13.24 -1.55 16.35
N GLN A 169 -12.98 -2.41 17.33
CA GLN A 169 -11.88 -3.38 17.21
C GLN A 169 -12.40 -4.80 17.40
N LYS A 170 -12.43 -5.56 16.30
CA LYS A 170 -12.07 -6.95 16.38
C LYS A 170 -10.59 -7.01 16.79
N LYS A 171 -10.35 -7.21 18.09
CA LYS A 171 -9.06 -7.60 18.67
C LYS A 171 -8.75 -9.02 18.21
N GLU A 172 -8.16 -9.19 17.03
CA GLU A 172 -7.50 -10.43 16.64
C GLU A 172 -6.27 -10.09 15.81
N ASN A 173 -5.08 -10.38 16.36
CA ASN A 173 -3.75 -10.42 15.74
C ASN A 173 -2.86 -9.16 15.73
N ILE A 174 -3.07 -8.12 16.50
CA ILE A 174 -2.09 -7.03 16.60
C ILE A 174 -0.91 -7.40 17.51
N ASN A 175 -1.11 -8.23 18.51
CA ASN A 175 -0.13 -8.55 19.56
C ASN A 175 1.07 -9.44 19.17
N HIS A 176 1.29 -9.77 17.89
CA HIS A 176 2.41 -10.64 17.49
C HIS A 176 3.35 -10.02 16.46
N ARG A 177 3.13 -8.78 16.00
CA ARG A 177 4.03 -8.13 15.03
C ARG A 177 5.32 -7.68 15.70
N ARG A 178 6.45 -8.04 15.11
CA ARG A 178 7.79 -7.83 15.67
C ARG A 178 8.44 -6.59 15.08
N ILE A 179 8.89 -5.69 15.94
CA ILE A 179 9.60 -4.45 15.56
C ILE A 179 10.99 -4.51 16.18
N LEU A 180 12.02 -4.18 15.39
CA LEU A 180 13.38 -3.97 15.88
C LEU A 180 13.64 -2.46 15.95
N ILE A 181 14.09 -1.98 17.13
CA ILE A 181 14.51 -0.60 17.35
C ILE A 181 16.03 -0.57 17.51
N VAL A 182 16.68 0.29 16.74
CA VAL A 182 18.14 0.48 16.73
C VAL A 182 18.42 1.94 17.06
N GLU A 183 18.92 2.19 18.27
CA GLU A 183 19.13 3.54 18.80
C GLU A 183 20.27 3.47 19.83
N ASP A 184 21.28 4.30 19.70
CA ASP A 184 22.44 4.31 20.59
C ASP A 184 22.15 5.01 21.93
N ASN A 185 21.22 5.98 21.94
CA ASN A 185 20.80 6.67 23.15
C ASN A 185 19.88 5.78 24.00
N ASP A 186 20.35 5.38 25.18
CA ASP A 186 19.61 4.49 26.10
C ASP A 186 18.26 5.03 26.55
N GLU A 187 18.14 6.35 26.80
CA GLU A 187 16.89 6.95 27.25
C GLU A 187 15.83 6.91 26.14
N LEU A 188 16.23 7.31 24.93
CA LEU A 188 15.33 7.29 23.76
C LEU A 188 14.97 5.86 23.37
N ARG A 189 15.94 4.94 23.38
CA ARG A 189 15.73 3.51 23.10
C ARG A 189 14.70 2.90 24.07
N ASN A 190 14.85 3.16 25.37
CA ASN A 190 13.92 2.69 26.40
C ASN A 190 12.53 3.33 26.25
N TYR A 191 12.46 4.62 25.98
CA TYR A 191 11.20 5.32 25.73
C TYR A 191 10.43 4.76 24.52
N LEU A 192 11.11 4.57 23.39
CA LEU A 192 10.51 3.97 22.18
C LEU A 192 10.08 2.54 22.44
N SER A 193 10.91 1.75 23.09
CA SER A 193 10.62 0.36 23.45
C SER A 193 9.36 0.28 24.31
N GLN A 194 9.30 1.03 25.40
CA GLN A 194 8.15 1.04 26.29
C GLN A 194 6.86 1.45 25.57
N THR A 195 6.93 2.51 24.78
CA THR A 195 5.76 3.07 24.08
C THR A 195 5.22 2.16 22.97
N LEU A 196 6.11 1.48 22.22
CA LEU A 196 5.70 0.58 21.14
C LEU A 196 5.36 -0.83 21.64
N SER A 197 5.86 -1.24 22.80
CA SER A 197 5.53 -2.55 23.39
C SER A 197 4.07 -2.67 23.85
N GLU A 198 3.34 -1.55 23.91
CA GLU A 198 1.89 -1.58 24.14
C GLU A 198 1.11 -2.28 23.02
N GLU A 199 1.65 -2.22 21.77
CA GLU A 199 0.95 -2.67 20.57
C GLU A 199 1.72 -3.76 19.79
N TYR A 200 3.05 -3.85 20.00
CA TYR A 200 3.97 -4.69 19.22
C TYR A 200 4.91 -5.51 20.11
N VAL A 201 5.48 -6.58 19.57
CA VAL A 201 6.62 -7.26 20.19
C VAL A 201 7.88 -6.52 19.77
N VAL A 202 8.59 -5.92 20.73
CA VAL A 202 9.73 -5.04 20.47
C VAL A 202 11.03 -5.69 20.95
N GLN A 203 12.04 -5.72 20.08
CA GLN A 203 13.43 -5.97 20.42
C GLN A 203 14.24 -4.70 20.15
N VAL A 204 15.28 -4.49 20.95
CA VAL A 204 16.11 -3.29 20.85
C VAL A 204 17.59 -3.67 20.74
N CYS A 205 18.37 -2.83 20.07
CA CYS A 205 19.82 -2.89 20.03
C CYS A 205 20.43 -1.48 19.90
N SER A 206 21.75 -1.38 20.08
CA SER A 206 22.45 -0.11 20.23
C SER A 206 23.11 0.42 18.96
N ASN A 207 23.28 -0.42 17.95
CA ASN A 207 23.96 -0.05 16.70
C ASN A 207 23.53 -0.96 15.53
N GLY A 208 23.87 -0.53 14.30
CA GLY A 208 23.48 -1.26 13.08
C GLY A 208 24.14 -2.62 12.92
N LYS A 209 25.36 -2.82 13.47
CA LYS A 209 26.07 -4.09 13.38
C LYS A 209 25.41 -5.17 14.25
N GLU A 210 25.01 -4.79 15.46
CA GLU A 210 24.21 -5.65 16.34
C GLU A 210 22.86 -5.99 15.70
N ALA A 211 22.20 -5.00 15.07
CA ALA A 211 20.94 -5.22 14.35
C ALA A 211 21.05 -6.29 13.25
N LEU A 212 22.13 -6.28 12.45
CA LEU A 212 22.36 -7.29 11.39
C LEU A 212 22.52 -8.71 11.95
N THR A 213 23.02 -8.88 13.18
CA THR A 213 23.10 -10.20 13.82
C THR A 213 21.76 -10.67 14.36
N ILE A 214 20.91 -9.75 14.80
CA ILE A 214 19.58 -10.02 15.37
C ILE A 214 18.54 -10.33 14.29
N ILE A 215 18.55 -9.61 13.17
CA ILE A 215 17.53 -9.69 12.10
C ILE A 215 17.25 -11.13 11.63
N PRO A 216 18.24 -11.99 11.32
CA PRO A 216 18.00 -13.34 10.81
C PRO A 216 17.22 -14.24 11.77
N GLU A 217 17.45 -14.10 13.07
CA GLU A 217 16.82 -14.90 14.11
C GLU A 217 15.48 -14.29 14.54
N TYR A 218 15.47 -13.00 14.85
CA TYR A 218 14.28 -12.29 15.34
C TYR A 218 13.22 -12.10 14.24
N LYS A 219 13.63 -11.93 12.98
CA LYS A 219 12.76 -11.71 11.80
C LYS A 219 11.76 -10.59 12.03
N PRO A 220 12.19 -9.34 12.21
CA PRO A 220 11.30 -8.21 12.43
C PRO A 220 10.44 -7.95 11.18
N GLU A 221 9.23 -7.48 11.39
CA GLU A 221 8.34 -7.02 10.31
C GLU A 221 8.56 -5.54 9.97
N LEU A 222 9.27 -4.81 10.83
CA LEU A 222 9.67 -3.42 10.62
C LEU A 222 10.90 -3.10 11.48
N VAL A 223 11.79 -2.28 10.93
CA VAL A 223 12.97 -1.74 11.65
C VAL A 223 12.82 -0.23 11.80
N ILE A 224 13.08 0.27 13.02
CA ILE A 224 13.21 1.71 13.30
C ILE A 224 14.67 1.93 13.71
N SER A 225 15.39 2.77 12.98
CA SER A 225 16.82 3.00 13.25
C SER A 225 17.15 4.48 13.31
N ASP A 226 17.95 4.89 14.30
CA ASP A 226 18.65 6.16 14.20
C ASP A 226 19.67 6.12 13.05
N ILE A 227 19.94 7.24 12.43
CA ILE A 227 20.98 7.36 11.40
C ILE A 227 22.37 7.47 12.03
N MET A 228 22.50 8.24 13.10
CA MET A 228 23.79 8.58 13.70
C MET A 228 24.11 7.67 14.88
N MET A 229 24.71 6.52 14.60
CA MET A 229 25.08 5.54 15.62
C MET A 229 26.55 5.12 15.46
N PRO A 230 27.21 4.66 16.57
CA PRO A 230 28.54 4.09 16.49
C PRO A 230 28.58 2.77 15.73
N GLU A 231 29.75 2.31 15.32
CA GLU A 231 30.07 1.07 14.61
C GLU A 231 29.44 0.94 13.21
N MET A 232 28.13 1.09 13.09
CA MET A 232 27.40 1.06 11.81
C MET A 232 26.24 2.03 11.88
N ARG A 233 26.20 2.96 10.94
CA ARG A 233 25.16 3.97 10.82
C ARG A 233 23.83 3.35 10.37
N GLY A 234 22.70 4.02 10.67
CA GLY A 234 21.38 3.54 10.27
C GLY A 234 21.13 3.56 8.76
N ASP A 235 21.76 4.46 8.02
CA ASP A 235 21.74 4.48 6.56
C ASP A 235 22.51 3.28 5.95
N GLU A 236 23.65 2.91 6.49
CA GLU A 236 24.39 1.69 6.10
C GLU A 236 23.61 0.43 6.45
N LEU A 237 22.97 0.39 7.63
CA LEU A 237 22.08 -0.69 8.03
C LEU A 237 20.89 -0.83 7.06
N CYS A 238 20.26 0.30 6.70
CA CYS A 238 19.17 0.31 5.74
C CYS A 238 19.61 -0.27 4.38
N GLN A 239 20.75 0.18 3.84
CA GLN A 239 21.31 -0.37 2.60
C GLN A 239 21.57 -1.88 2.71
N ALA A 240 22.14 -2.34 3.83
CA ALA A 240 22.41 -3.76 4.04
C ALA A 240 21.10 -4.57 4.04
N ILE A 241 20.04 -4.07 4.70
CA ILE A 241 18.72 -4.71 4.71
C ILE A 241 18.11 -4.74 3.31
N LYS A 242 18.13 -3.60 2.60
CA LYS A 242 17.45 -3.44 1.29
C LYS A 242 18.17 -4.15 0.14
N ASN A 243 19.49 -4.28 0.20
CA ASN A 243 20.28 -4.97 -0.82
C ASN A 243 20.33 -6.49 -0.62
N ASN A 244 19.98 -6.99 0.54
CA ASN A 244 19.94 -8.43 0.80
C ASN A 244 18.57 -9.01 0.43
N ILE A 245 18.56 -9.98 -0.49
CA ILE A 245 17.34 -10.63 -0.98
C ILE A 245 16.48 -11.23 0.14
N GLU A 246 17.07 -11.66 1.25
CA GLU A 246 16.36 -12.26 2.38
C GLU A 246 15.62 -11.23 3.24
N THR A 247 16.09 -9.98 3.27
CA THR A 247 15.60 -8.93 4.18
C THR A 247 15.03 -7.71 3.47
N SER A 248 15.21 -7.58 2.15
CA SER A 248 14.75 -6.41 1.36
C SER A 248 13.29 -6.06 1.55
N HIS A 249 12.44 -7.05 1.88
CA HIS A 249 11.03 -6.86 2.15
C HIS A 249 10.74 -6.15 3.49
N ILE A 250 11.71 -6.04 4.40
CA ILE A 250 11.50 -5.42 5.71
C ILE A 250 11.47 -3.90 5.56
N PRO A 251 10.37 -3.21 5.93
CA PRO A 251 10.32 -1.76 5.92
C PRO A 251 11.24 -1.18 6.99
N VAL A 252 11.92 -0.07 6.64
CA VAL A 252 12.86 0.65 7.50
C VAL A 252 12.40 2.09 7.68
N ILE A 253 12.23 2.51 8.94
CA ILE A 253 12.04 3.91 9.33
C ILE A 253 13.39 4.44 9.84
N LEU A 254 13.88 5.52 9.24
CA LEU A 254 15.09 6.19 9.71
C LEU A 254 14.74 7.42 10.56
N LEU A 255 15.26 7.46 11.79
CA LEU A 255 15.17 8.62 12.68
C LEU A 255 16.38 9.51 12.41
N THR A 256 16.16 10.80 12.15
CA THR A 256 17.22 11.72 11.73
C THR A 256 17.17 13.04 12.49
N ALA A 257 18.32 13.52 12.93
CA ALA A 257 18.49 14.87 13.50
C ALA A 257 18.71 15.95 12.40
N LEU A 258 18.59 15.60 11.12
CA LEU A 258 19.12 16.35 10.00
C LEU A 258 18.36 17.63 9.69
N ASN A 259 19.12 18.73 9.77
CA ASN A 259 18.75 20.06 9.29
C ASN A 259 19.37 20.41 7.90
N ASN A 260 20.13 19.50 7.26
CA ASN A 260 20.83 19.76 6.00
C ASN A 260 20.23 18.99 4.83
N GLU A 261 19.90 19.70 3.75
CA GLU A 261 19.30 19.18 2.50
C GLU A 261 20.13 18.07 1.82
N LYS A 262 21.47 18.13 1.91
CA LYS A 262 22.35 17.13 1.29
C LYS A 262 22.22 15.75 1.92
N ASP A 263 21.96 15.67 3.21
CA ASP A 263 21.85 14.41 3.93
C ASP A 263 20.47 13.77 3.72
N ILE A 264 19.41 14.59 3.51
CA ILE A 264 18.07 14.09 3.12
C ILE A 264 18.10 13.54 1.69
N LEU A 265 18.82 14.19 0.78
CA LEU A 265 18.95 13.73 -0.62
C LEU A 265 19.78 12.45 -0.73
N SER A 266 20.87 12.33 0.02
CA SER A 266 21.63 11.07 0.09
C SER A 266 20.82 9.95 0.76
N GLY A 267 20.04 10.28 1.80
CA GLY A 267 19.14 9.35 2.46
C GLY A 267 18.02 8.79 1.56
N LEU A 268 17.45 9.61 0.68
CA LEU A 268 16.42 9.20 -0.28
C LEU A 268 16.93 8.19 -1.33
N GLN A 269 18.24 8.19 -1.63
CA GLN A 269 18.87 7.20 -2.52
C GLN A 269 19.12 5.85 -1.82
N ILE A 270 19.03 5.79 -0.50
CA ILE A 270 19.34 4.63 0.34
C ILE A 270 18.19 3.62 0.37
N GLY A 271 16.97 4.03 0.00
CA GLY A 271 15.80 3.13 -0.11
C GLY A 271 15.05 2.90 1.20
N ALA A 272 15.17 3.76 2.21
CA ALA A 272 14.33 3.71 3.40
C ALA A 272 12.86 3.97 3.05
N ASP A 273 11.95 3.28 3.75
CA ASP A 273 10.50 3.41 3.48
C ASP A 273 9.91 4.68 4.10
N GLU A 274 10.51 5.19 5.19
CA GLU A 274 10.08 6.44 5.84
C GLU A 274 11.24 7.11 6.58
N TYR A 275 11.16 8.44 6.71
CA TYR A 275 12.10 9.27 7.48
C TYR A 275 11.34 10.08 8.52
N VAL A 276 11.81 10.06 9.75
CA VAL A 276 11.22 10.82 10.87
C VAL A 276 12.28 11.74 11.48
N VAL A 277 12.05 13.05 11.39
CA VAL A 277 12.98 14.05 11.89
C VAL A 277 12.85 14.22 13.41
N LYS A 278 13.96 14.14 14.13
CA LYS A 278 14.06 14.45 15.57
C LYS A 278 14.10 15.98 15.78
N PRO A 279 13.34 16.56 16.74
CA PRO A 279 12.42 15.90 17.65
C PRO A 279 11.09 15.56 16.98
N PHE A 280 10.57 14.36 17.21
CA PHE A 280 9.34 13.85 16.60
C PHE A 280 8.18 13.68 17.61
N ASN A 281 6.97 13.71 17.10
CA ASN A 281 5.78 13.35 17.87
C ASN A 281 5.60 11.83 17.81
N ILE A 282 5.49 11.19 18.97
CA ILE A 282 5.33 9.74 19.09
C ILE A 282 4.07 9.22 18.39
N GLY A 283 2.98 9.98 18.40
CA GLY A 283 1.74 9.64 17.69
C GLY A 283 1.95 9.57 16.18
N ILE A 284 2.81 10.44 15.61
CA ILE A 284 3.17 10.40 14.19
C ILE A 284 4.01 9.16 13.91
N LEU A 285 4.96 8.82 14.76
CA LEU A 285 5.79 7.61 14.61
C LEU A 285 4.90 6.35 14.67
N LYS A 286 3.99 6.23 15.66
CA LYS A 286 3.02 5.12 15.75
C LYS A 286 2.17 5.02 14.47
N ALA A 287 1.68 6.14 13.93
CA ALA A 287 0.91 6.15 12.69
C ALA A 287 1.75 5.69 11.47
N ASN A 288 3.00 6.10 11.35
CA ASN A 288 3.90 5.65 10.27
C ASN A 288 4.17 4.15 10.36
N VAL A 289 4.43 3.62 11.56
CA VAL A 289 4.58 2.19 11.81
C VAL A 289 3.34 1.42 11.37
N ALA A 290 2.16 1.84 11.83
CA ALA A 290 0.90 1.18 11.48
C ALA A 290 0.64 1.20 9.97
N ASN A 291 0.89 2.33 9.30
CA ASN A 291 0.71 2.50 7.85
C ASN A 291 1.66 1.60 7.05
N LEU A 292 2.95 1.53 7.41
CA LEU A 292 3.91 0.67 6.71
C LEU A 292 3.56 -0.80 6.86
N LEU A 293 3.17 -1.24 8.05
CA LEU A 293 2.75 -2.61 8.30
C LEU A 293 1.44 -2.95 7.55
N ALA A 294 0.49 -2.03 7.47
CA ALA A 294 -0.75 -2.20 6.70
C ALA A 294 -0.48 -2.26 5.19
N ASN A 295 0.38 -1.39 4.67
CA ASN A 295 0.78 -1.40 3.26
C ASN A 295 1.47 -2.72 2.87
N ARG A 296 2.30 -3.27 3.76
CA ARG A 296 2.91 -4.59 3.55
C ARG A 296 1.86 -5.71 3.51
N ALA A 297 0.86 -5.68 4.39
CA ALA A 297 -0.23 -6.65 4.35
C ALA A 297 -1.02 -6.58 3.03
N LEU A 298 -1.26 -5.37 2.52
CA LEU A 298 -1.91 -5.17 1.23
C LEU A 298 -1.06 -5.67 0.05
N LEU A 299 0.26 -5.43 0.05
CA LEU A 299 1.18 -5.96 -0.96
C LEU A 299 1.23 -7.50 -0.92
N ARG A 300 1.26 -8.10 0.26
CA ARG A 300 1.17 -9.58 0.41
C ARG A 300 -0.09 -10.14 -0.26
N SER A 301 -1.24 -9.52 -0.06
CA SER A 301 -2.49 -9.96 -0.69
C SER A 301 -2.46 -9.82 -2.21
N LYS A 302 -1.79 -8.79 -2.75
CA LYS A 302 -1.60 -8.62 -4.19
C LYS A 302 -0.68 -9.68 -4.78
N TYR A 303 0.47 -9.95 -4.14
CA TYR A 303 1.40 -11.00 -4.60
C TYR A 303 0.81 -12.40 -4.48
N ALA A 304 -0.07 -12.65 -3.49
CA ALA A 304 -0.81 -13.89 -3.36
C ALA A 304 -1.85 -14.09 -4.47
N ASN A 305 -2.45 -12.99 -4.99
CA ASN A 305 -3.57 -13.01 -5.94
C ASN A 305 -3.17 -12.55 -7.35
N LEU A 306 -1.88 -12.60 -7.73
CA LEU A 306 -1.41 -12.25 -9.09
C LEU A 306 -2.19 -13.04 -10.14
N ASP A 307 -3.21 -12.40 -10.74
CA ASP A 307 -3.95 -12.95 -11.86
C ASP A 307 -3.06 -12.95 -13.11
N LEU A 308 -3.13 -14.04 -13.87
CA LEU A 308 -2.32 -14.27 -15.07
C LEU A 308 -2.66 -13.31 -16.23
N ASP A 309 -3.78 -12.58 -16.11
CA ASP A 309 -4.36 -11.75 -17.17
C ASP A 309 -4.01 -10.24 -17.07
N ASP A 310 -3.30 -9.80 -16.01
CA ASP A 310 -2.87 -8.41 -15.88
C ASP A 310 -1.52 -8.19 -16.59
N GLU A 311 -1.53 -8.17 -17.95
CA GLU A 311 -0.40 -7.74 -18.78
C GLU A 311 -0.18 -6.20 -18.76
N GLU A 312 -1.04 -5.43 -18.15
CA GLU A 312 -0.83 -4.00 -17.94
C GLU A 312 -0.08 -3.75 -16.62
N HIS A 313 1.20 -4.07 -16.61
CA HIS A 313 2.10 -3.61 -15.57
C HIS A 313 2.42 -2.13 -15.81
N ASP A 314 1.89 -1.26 -14.96
CA ASP A 314 2.41 0.10 -14.78
C ASP A 314 3.89 -0.02 -14.33
N GLU A 315 4.83 0.03 -15.28
CA GLU A 315 6.29 0.07 -15.03
C GLU A 315 6.72 1.26 -14.15
N ASP A 316 5.82 2.19 -13.87
CA ASP A 316 6.09 3.45 -13.17
C ASP A 316 6.01 3.38 -11.62
N CYS A 317 5.86 2.20 -11.01
CA CYS A 317 5.57 2.09 -9.57
C CYS A 317 6.65 1.45 -8.70
N ILE A 318 7.90 1.35 -9.15
CA ILE A 318 8.90 0.52 -8.49
C ILE A 318 9.91 1.38 -7.73
N ASN A 319 9.82 1.40 -6.39
CA ASN A 319 10.93 1.73 -5.50
C ASN A 319 12.01 0.64 -5.57
N CYS A 320 13.28 0.99 -5.39
CA CYS A 320 14.41 0.04 -5.51
C CYS A 320 14.25 -1.24 -4.68
N SER A 321 13.62 -1.18 -3.49
CA SER A 321 13.35 -2.37 -2.66
C SER A 321 12.17 -3.20 -3.21
N GLN A 322 11.19 -2.56 -3.86
CA GLN A 322 10.09 -3.26 -4.53
C GLN A 322 10.56 -3.96 -5.80
N ASP A 323 11.60 -3.46 -6.47
CA ASP A 323 12.18 -4.08 -7.66
C ASP A 323 12.81 -5.45 -7.34
N ILE A 324 13.55 -5.58 -6.23
CA ILE A 324 14.14 -6.86 -5.80
C ILE A 324 13.05 -7.86 -5.42
N ASP A 325 12.05 -7.44 -4.65
CA ASP A 325 10.94 -8.28 -4.21
C ASP A 325 10.07 -8.70 -5.41
N TRP A 326 9.79 -7.77 -6.31
CA TRP A 326 9.05 -8.04 -7.54
C TRP A 326 9.81 -9.00 -8.46
N LYS A 327 11.09 -8.76 -8.72
CA LYS A 327 11.94 -9.67 -9.52
C LYS A 327 12.01 -11.07 -8.91
N PHE A 328 12.07 -11.15 -7.58
CA PHE A 328 12.03 -12.45 -6.91
C PHE A 328 10.71 -13.18 -7.19
N ILE A 329 9.55 -12.55 -6.98
CA ILE A 329 8.23 -13.16 -7.23
C ILE A 329 8.05 -13.50 -8.71
N ALA A 330 8.44 -12.62 -9.62
CA ALA A 330 8.37 -12.86 -11.07
C ALA A 330 9.24 -14.06 -11.49
N ASN A 331 10.45 -14.19 -10.94
CA ASN A 331 11.33 -15.32 -11.19
C ASN A 331 10.77 -16.64 -10.61
N VAL A 332 10.19 -16.60 -9.40
CA VAL A 332 9.52 -17.77 -8.81
C VAL A 332 8.38 -18.22 -9.71
N LYS A 333 7.51 -17.28 -10.11
CA LYS A 333 6.37 -17.56 -11.00
C LYS A 333 6.86 -18.16 -12.31
N LYS A 334 7.82 -17.52 -12.97
CA LYS A 334 8.38 -18.00 -14.23
C LYS A 334 8.96 -19.41 -14.11
N ASN A 335 9.76 -19.70 -13.09
CA ASN A 335 10.34 -21.04 -12.89
C ASN A 335 9.25 -22.12 -12.66
N VAL A 336 8.14 -21.76 -12.01
CA VAL A 336 7.00 -22.68 -11.85
C VAL A 336 6.27 -22.86 -13.17
N GLU A 337 6.05 -21.79 -13.94
CA GLU A 337 5.37 -21.84 -15.25
C GLU A 337 6.20 -22.62 -16.29
N ASP A 338 7.50 -22.40 -16.34
CA ASP A 338 8.44 -23.12 -17.24
C ASP A 338 8.50 -24.64 -16.96
N ASN A 339 8.08 -25.06 -15.75
CA ASN A 339 8.06 -26.47 -15.31
C ASN A 339 6.65 -26.90 -14.86
N ILE A 340 5.60 -26.32 -15.43
CA ILE A 340 4.25 -26.45 -14.87
C ILE A 340 3.69 -27.86 -15.01
N ASP A 341 4.04 -28.54 -16.11
CA ASP A 341 3.66 -29.93 -16.45
C ASP A 341 4.49 -30.98 -15.71
N ASN A 342 5.59 -30.57 -15.08
CA ASN A 342 6.50 -31.51 -14.41
C ASN A 342 5.99 -31.87 -13.01
N PRO A 343 5.48 -33.10 -12.76
CA PRO A 343 5.01 -33.51 -11.43
C PRO A 343 6.14 -33.62 -10.41
N ALA A 344 7.41 -33.70 -10.84
CA ALA A 344 8.58 -33.74 -9.96
C ALA A 344 9.06 -32.33 -9.52
N LEU A 345 8.42 -31.25 -9.95
CA LEU A 345 8.74 -29.92 -9.45
C LEU A 345 8.39 -29.82 -7.97
N THR A 346 9.38 -30.02 -7.13
CA THR A 346 9.30 -29.88 -5.68
C THR A 346 9.83 -28.52 -5.23
N VAL A 347 9.62 -28.19 -3.96
CA VAL A 347 10.17 -26.97 -3.34
C VAL A 347 11.71 -26.98 -3.40
N ASP A 348 12.34 -28.14 -3.27
CA ASP A 348 13.81 -28.28 -3.31
C ASP A 348 14.36 -28.00 -4.71
N VAL A 349 13.68 -28.49 -5.76
CA VAL A 349 14.01 -28.17 -7.14
C VAL A 349 13.88 -26.66 -7.39
N LEU A 350 12.80 -26.05 -6.92
CA LEU A 350 12.58 -24.60 -7.07
C LEU A 350 13.63 -23.78 -6.33
N CYS A 351 14.01 -24.18 -5.10
CA CYS A 351 15.12 -23.55 -4.36
C CYS A 351 16.43 -23.60 -5.15
N SER A 352 16.73 -24.74 -5.76
CA SER A 352 17.93 -24.90 -6.60
C SER A 352 17.90 -23.99 -7.83
N LEU A 353 16.76 -23.89 -8.52
CA LEU A 353 16.57 -22.99 -9.66
C LEU A 353 16.71 -21.51 -9.27
N MET A 354 16.30 -21.16 -8.05
CA MET A 354 16.42 -19.80 -7.51
C MET A 354 17.80 -19.51 -6.89
N GLY A 355 18.70 -20.50 -6.79
CA GLY A 355 20.01 -20.37 -6.16
C GLY A 355 19.96 -20.05 -4.67
N MET A 356 18.90 -20.48 -3.97
CA MET A 356 18.65 -20.14 -2.56
C MET A 356 18.59 -21.37 -1.67
N SER A 357 18.96 -21.20 -0.39
CA SER A 357 18.71 -22.22 0.63
C SER A 357 17.19 -22.40 0.83
N ARG A 358 16.77 -23.61 1.21
CA ARG A 358 15.35 -23.89 1.49
C ARG A 358 14.76 -22.96 2.53
N THR A 359 15.50 -22.66 3.59
CA THR A 359 15.07 -21.77 4.69
C THR A 359 14.90 -20.32 4.20
N SER A 360 15.88 -19.79 3.46
CA SER A 360 15.84 -18.44 2.91
C SER A 360 14.69 -18.28 1.93
N PHE A 361 14.54 -19.23 1.00
CA PHE A 361 13.47 -19.24 0.02
C PHE A 361 12.08 -19.29 0.71
N TYR A 362 11.90 -20.20 1.69
CA TYR A 362 10.65 -20.33 2.44
C TYR A 362 10.30 -19.05 3.16
N ASN A 363 11.24 -18.45 3.90
CA ASN A 363 11.02 -17.22 4.66
C ASN A 363 10.68 -16.05 3.73
N LYS A 364 11.44 -15.90 2.64
CA LYS A 364 11.23 -14.81 1.67
C LYS A 364 9.87 -14.92 0.98
N LEU A 365 9.54 -16.10 0.43
CA LEU A 365 8.28 -16.28 -0.28
C LEU A 365 7.09 -16.08 0.67
N ARG A 366 7.15 -16.64 1.89
CA ARG A 366 6.10 -16.47 2.89
C ARG A 366 5.97 -15.01 3.33
N ALA A 367 7.08 -14.28 3.50
CA ALA A 367 7.05 -12.86 3.85
C ALA A 367 6.38 -12.00 2.76
N LEU A 368 6.51 -12.38 1.48
CA LEU A 368 5.93 -11.64 0.35
C LEU A 368 4.50 -12.06 -0.01
N THR A 369 4.13 -13.34 0.17
CA THR A 369 2.86 -13.89 -0.33
C THR A 369 1.94 -14.41 0.77
N ASP A 370 2.45 -14.54 2.00
CA ASP A 370 1.81 -15.22 3.13
C ASP A 370 1.51 -16.72 2.88
N GLN A 371 2.11 -17.32 1.82
CA GLN A 371 1.89 -18.69 1.42
C GLN A 371 3.15 -19.54 1.63
N ALA A 372 2.96 -20.82 1.95
CA ALA A 372 4.05 -21.78 1.91
C ALA A 372 4.43 -22.09 0.44
N PRO A 373 5.72 -22.36 0.13
CA PRO A 373 6.15 -22.60 -1.24
C PRO A 373 5.37 -23.69 -1.98
N GLY A 374 5.03 -24.79 -1.30
CA GLY A 374 4.22 -25.86 -1.89
C GLY A 374 2.79 -25.41 -2.23
N ASP A 375 2.20 -24.53 -1.42
CA ASP A 375 0.87 -23.97 -1.67
C ASP A 375 0.92 -22.97 -2.83
N TYR A 376 1.99 -22.19 -2.93
CA TYR A 376 2.21 -21.24 -4.02
C TYR A 376 2.38 -21.94 -5.39
N ILE A 377 3.19 -23.00 -5.46
CA ILE A 377 3.30 -23.84 -6.67
C ILE A 377 1.91 -24.39 -7.06
N ARG A 378 1.18 -24.91 -6.07
CA ARG A 378 -0.16 -25.48 -6.27
C ARG A 378 -1.15 -24.44 -6.80
N LEU A 379 -1.09 -23.21 -6.28
CA LEU A 379 -1.94 -22.11 -6.72
C LEU A 379 -1.69 -21.76 -8.19
N ILE A 380 -0.42 -21.64 -8.61
CA ILE A 380 -0.07 -21.36 -10.02
C ILE A 380 -0.60 -22.48 -10.93
N ARG A 381 -0.41 -23.74 -10.55
CA ARG A 381 -0.95 -24.90 -11.29
C ARG A 381 -2.47 -24.86 -11.42
N LEU A 382 -3.19 -24.51 -10.34
CA LEU A 382 -4.64 -24.37 -10.36
C LEU A 382 -5.10 -23.22 -11.25
N LYS A 383 -4.41 -22.10 -11.24
CA LYS A 383 -4.71 -20.94 -12.12
C LYS A 383 -4.55 -21.34 -13.60
N ARG A 384 -3.48 -22.06 -13.95
CA ARG A 384 -3.28 -22.59 -15.31
C ARG A 384 -4.37 -23.59 -15.69
N ALA A 385 -4.78 -24.47 -14.77
CA ALA A 385 -5.90 -25.38 -14.99
C ALA A 385 -7.20 -24.66 -15.30
N VAL A 386 -7.47 -23.54 -14.63
CA VAL A 386 -8.65 -22.69 -14.91
C VAL A 386 -8.61 -22.11 -16.33
N GLN A 387 -7.43 -21.71 -16.83
CA GLN A 387 -7.29 -21.24 -18.22
C GLN A 387 -7.62 -22.34 -19.20
N LEU A 388 -7.04 -23.54 -19.02
CA LEU A 388 -7.29 -24.70 -19.88
C LEU A 388 -8.76 -25.16 -19.82
N LEU A 389 -9.42 -25.06 -18.66
CA LEU A 389 -10.86 -25.34 -18.52
C LEU A 389 -11.72 -24.34 -19.31
N LYS A 390 -11.30 -23.10 -19.50
CA LYS A 390 -12.01 -22.10 -20.30
C LYS A 390 -11.87 -22.39 -21.81
N GLU A 391 -10.74 -22.93 -22.25
CA GLU A 391 -10.46 -23.28 -23.65
C GLU A 391 -11.27 -24.48 -24.14
N ASP A 392 -11.68 -25.36 -23.23
CA ASP A 392 -12.56 -26.54 -23.46
C ASP A 392 -12.05 -27.55 -24.51
N THR A 393 -10.76 -27.57 -24.72
CA THR A 393 -10.11 -28.44 -25.69
C THR A 393 -9.60 -29.75 -25.08
N HIS A 394 -9.51 -29.82 -23.73
CA HIS A 394 -8.86 -30.90 -23.01
C HIS A 394 -9.79 -31.56 -21.98
N SER A 395 -9.61 -32.86 -21.75
CA SER A 395 -10.26 -33.59 -20.68
C SER A 395 -9.70 -33.20 -19.31
N ILE A 396 -10.45 -33.44 -18.25
CA ILE A 396 -10.01 -33.16 -16.85
C ILE A 396 -8.72 -33.92 -16.50
N THR A 397 -8.51 -35.10 -17.08
CA THR A 397 -7.29 -35.90 -16.87
C THR A 397 -6.09 -35.27 -17.58
N GLU A 398 -6.26 -34.88 -18.83
CA GLU A 398 -5.21 -34.15 -19.59
C GLU A 398 -4.85 -32.83 -18.94
N ILE A 399 -5.85 -32.04 -18.44
CA ILE A 399 -5.58 -30.80 -17.71
C ILE A 399 -4.77 -31.07 -16.45
N ALA A 400 -5.07 -32.14 -15.70
CA ALA A 400 -4.28 -32.52 -14.53
C ALA A 400 -2.83 -32.82 -14.89
N GLU A 401 -2.59 -33.57 -15.96
CA GLU A 401 -1.25 -33.88 -16.48
C GLU A 401 -0.52 -32.62 -16.97
N MET A 402 -1.15 -31.81 -17.81
CA MET A 402 -0.61 -30.54 -18.34
C MET A 402 -0.28 -29.50 -17.26
N THR A 403 -0.86 -29.65 -16.08
CA THR A 403 -0.62 -28.76 -14.93
C THR A 403 0.18 -29.45 -13.83
N GLY A 404 0.85 -30.57 -14.13
CA GLY A 404 1.82 -31.23 -13.26
C GLY A 404 1.23 -31.89 -12.01
N PHE A 405 -0.06 -32.23 -12.01
CA PHE A 405 -0.63 -33.06 -10.97
C PHE A 405 -0.38 -34.54 -11.32
N SER A 406 0.21 -35.27 -10.40
CA SER A 406 0.52 -36.69 -10.57
C SER A 406 -0.69 -37.60 -10.65
N ASP A 407 -1.86 -37.13 -10.17
CA ASP A 407 -3.12 -37.88 -10.14
C ASP A 407 -4.33 -36.95 -10.33
N ALA A 408 -5.19 -37.31 -11.29
CA ALA A 408 -6.41 -36.58 -11.61
C ALA A 408 -7.43 -36.57 -10.44
N LYS A 409 -7.40 -37.58 -9.54
CA LYS A 409 -8.25 -37.59 -8.34
C LYS A 409 -7.79 -36.52 -7.36
N TYR A 410 -6.49 -36.47 -7.07
CA TYR A 410 -5.89 -35.45 -6.23
C TYR A 410 -6.11 -34.05 -6.79
N PHE A 411 -5.96 -33.86 -8.11
CA PHE A 411 -6.31 -32.60 -8.77
C PHE A 411 -7.73 -32.15 -8.49
N ARG A 412 -8.73 -33.04 -8.67
CA ARG A 412 -10.15 -32.72 -8.41
C ARG A 412 -10.40 -32.32 -6.97
N GLU A 413 -9.79 -33.00 -6.01
CA GLU A 413 -9.92 -32.70 -4.58
C GLU A 413 -9.34 -31.32 -4.25
N VAL A 414 -8.13 -31.03 -4.73
CA VAL A 414 -7.45 -29.75 -4.50
C VAL A 414 -8.19 -28.61 -5.19
N PHE A 415 -8.64 -28.79 -6.42
CA PHE A 415 -9.40 -27.81 -7.17
C PHE A 415 -10.71 -27.48 -6.47
N LYS A 416 -11.48 -28.52 -6.05
CA LYS A 416 -12.73 -28.34 -5.31
C LYS A 416 -12.51 -27.64 -3.97
N LYS A 417 -11.41 -27.96 -3.26
CA LYS A 417 -11.06 -27.29 -2.00
C LYS A 417 -10.77 -25.80 -2.21
N HIS A 418 -10.17 -25.43 -3.33
CA HIS A 418 -9.76 -24.03 -3.59
C HIS A 418 -10.91 -23.18 -4.19
N TYR A 419 -11.65 -23.72 -5.16
CA TYR A 419 -12.73 -23.01 -5.87
C TYR A 419 -14.13 -23.33 -5.38
N ASN A 420 -14.30 -24.22 -4.40
CA ASN A 420 -15.57 -24.71 -3.87
C ASN A 420 -16.49 -25.43 -4.87
N VAL A 421 -16.03 -25.63 -6.11
CA VAL A 421 -16.75 -26.34 -7.19
C VAL A 421 -15.82 -27.35 -7.86
N SER A 422 -16.36 -28.40 -8.46
CA SER A 422 -15.53 -29.36 -9.21
C SER A 422 -15.02 -28.74 -10.53
N PRO A 423 -13.85 -29.21 -11.08
CA PRO A 423 -13.36 -28.72 -12.35
C PRO A 423 -14.39 -28.82 -13.49
N SER A 424 -15.17 -29.90 -13.53
CA SER A 424 -16.21 -30.11 -14.55
C SER A 424 -17.40 -29.14 -14.40
N GLN A 425 -17.77 -28.77 -13.19
CA GLN A 425 -18.80 -27.77 -12.94
C GLN A 425 -18.31 -26.36 -13.28
N TYR A 426 -17.08 -26.03 -12.89
CA TYR A 426 -16.46 -24.74 -13.17
C TYR A 426 -16.40 -24.45 -14.68
N GLY A 427 -16.01 -25.44 -15.51
CA GLY A 427 -16.01 -25.30 -16.97
C GLY A 427 -17.41 -25.08 -17.55
N LYS A 428 -18.45 -25.74 -17.01
CA LYS A 428 -19.85 -25.57 -17.48
C LYS A 428 -20.47 -24.23 -17.10
N GLU A 429 -20.27 -23.75 -15.88
CA GLU A 429 -20.81 -22.47 -15.40
C GLU A 429 -20.26 -21.28 -16.20
N LYS A 430 -18.99 -21.30 -16.55
CA LYS A 430 -18.37 -20.25 -17.37
C LYS A 430 -18.85 -20.26 -18.82
N LYS A 431 -19.24 -21.42 -19.37
CA LYS A 431 -19.86 -21.54 -20.70
C LYS A 431 -21.25 -20.92 -20.75
N ALA A 432 -22.04 -21.04 -19.70
CA ALA A 432 -23.36 -20.44 -19.60
C ALA A 432 -23.27 -18.90 -19.63
N VAL A 433 -22.30 -18.33 -18.91
CA VAL A 433 -22.10 -16.88 -18.82
C VAL A 433 -21.57 -16.28 -20.15
N SER A 434 -20.71 -17.01 -20.88
CA SER A 434 -20.19 -16.54 -22.18
C SER A 434 -21.21 -16.61 -23.32
N LYS A 435 -22.19 -17.52 -23.27
CA LYS A 435 -23.27 -17.62 -24.25
C LYS A 435 -24.34 -16.53 -24.05
N GLU A 436 -24.66 -16.16 -22.81
CA GLU A 436 -25.59 -15.05 -22.53
C GLU A 436 -25.03 -13.66 -22.86
N GLY A 437 -23.72 -13.51 -22.93
CA GLY A 437 -23.03 -12.27 -23.35
C GLY A 437 -22.91 -12.11 -24.88
N GLY A 438 -23.09 -13.17 -25.66
CA GLY A 438 -22.96 -13.19 -27.12
C GLY A 438 -24.25 -12.89 -27.89
N GLU A 439 -25.44 -13.09 -27.28
CA GLU A 439 -26.75 -12.89 -27.95
C GLU A 439 -27.33 -11.46 -27.87
N LYS A 440 -26.57 -10.49 -27.43
CA LYS A 440 -26.99 -9.07 -27.42
C LYS A 440 -26.20 -8.17 -28.38
N LYS A 441 -25.72 -8.74 -29.49
CA LYS A 441 -25.14 -7.97 -30.60
C LYS A 441 -25.67 -8.57 -31.91
N GLU A 442 -26.92 -8.38 -32.18
CA GLU A 442 -27.54 -8.26 -33.52
C GLU A 442 -28.60 -7.18 -33.48
#